data_46a07f1b2a449a3f07686fe5087cb772
#
_entry.id   46a07f1b2a449a3f07686fe5087cb772
#
_cell.length_a   1.000
_cell.length_b   1.000
_cell.length_c   1.000
_cell.angle_alpha   90.00
_cell.angle_beta   90.00
_cell.angle_gamma   90.00
#
_symmetry.space_group_name_H-M   'P 1'
#
loop_
_entity.id
_entity.type
_entity.pdbx_description
1 polymer ?
#
loop_
_entity_poly.entity_id
_entity_poly.type
_entity_poly.pdbx_seq_one_letter_code
_entity_poly.pdbx_strand_id
1 'polypeptide(L)'
;MNGRPIDCHAEPIGLYHPVFSDFQDAMANPAPLCYNAATYSAMRSIFHVFSRIYNDKKERVQAIQGHLQALLGRKLAVVAEKGVISDGVISQPCHESMVYLLIQEVKNEIGTGHSDPYNQASLAYWRYWSGGK
;
A
#
# COMPACT_ATOMS: atom_id res chain seq x y z
N MET A 1 -3.62 15.35 -3.33
CA MET A 1 -4.75 15.73 -4.22
C MET A 1 -5.48 14.45 -4.59
N ASN A 2 -6.79 14.35 -4.34
CA ASN A 2 -7.55 13.12 -4.62
C ASN A 2 -8.20 13.12 -6.03
N GLY A 3 -7.93 14.11 -6.86
CA GLY A 3 -8.43 14.21 -8.23
C GLY A 3 -9.95 14.34 -8.37
N ARG A 4 -10.69 14.51 -7.27
CA ARG A 4 -12.14 14.69 -7.29
C ARG A 4 -12.48 16.18 -7.39
N PRO A 5 -13.49 16.56 -8.17
CA PRO A 5 -14.06 17.90 -8.11
C PRO A 5 -14.48 18.24 -6.67
N ILE A 6 -14.36 19.51 -6.30
CA ILE A 6 -14.65 20.00 -4.93
C ILE A 6 -16.10 19.73 -4.52
N ASP A 7 -17.00 19.65 -5.47
CA ASP A 7 -18.44 19.39 -5.32
C ASP A 7 -18.80 17.89 -5.33
N CYS A 8 -17.84 17.01 -5.63
CA CYS A 8 -18.04 15.55 -5.59
C CYS A 8 -17.52 14.96 -4.28
N HIS A 9 -18.26 15.14 -3.20
CA HIS A 9 -17.99 14.49 -1.93
C HIS A 9 -18.55 13.07 -1.94
N ALA A 10 -17.67 12.07 -1.78
CA ALA A 10 -18.13 10.75 -1.41
C ALA A 10 -18.43 10.73 0.10
N GLU A 11 -19.36 9.87 0.50
CA GLU A 11 -19.61 9.60 1.91
C GLU A 11 -18.31 9.29 2.65
N PRO A 12 -18.16 9.73 3.91
CA PRO A 12 -16.97 9.42 4.71
C PRO A 12 -16.72 7.91 4.75
N ILE A 13 -15.46 7.51 4.53
CA ILE A 13 -15.08 6.08 4.46
C ILE A 13 -15.46 5.33 5.74
N GLY A 14 -15.48 5.99 6.89
CA GLY A 14 -15.89 5.43 8.17
C GLY A 14 -17.32 4.89 8.20
N LEU A 15 -18.20 5.34 7.30
CA LEU A 15 -19.59 4.86 7.21
C LEU A 15 -19.66 3.47 6.55
N TYR A 16 -18.66 3.06 5.79
CA TYR A 16 -18.68 1.76 5.10
C TYR A 16 -18.27 0.60 5.99
N HIS A 17 -17.39 0.83 6.95
CA HIS A 17 -16.96 -0.23 7.89
C HIS A 17 -16.28 0.39 9.12
N PRO A 18 -16.56 -0.12 10.34
CA PRO A 18 -16.00 0.41 11.59
C PRO A 18 -14.46 0.50 11.62
N VAL A 19 -13.76 -0.41 10.95
CA VAL A 19 -12.29 -0.39 10.89
C VAL A 19 -11.72 0.94 10.37
N PHE A 20 -12.43 1.63 9.49
CA PHE A 20 -11.98 2.93 8.99
C PHE A 20 -12.17 4.05 9.99
N SER A 21 -13.25 3.99 10.79
CA SER A 21 -13.45 4.92 11.92
C SER A 21 -12.40 4.66 13.00
N ASP A 22 -12.17 3.41 13.37
CA ASP A 22 -11.16 3.01 14.35
C ASP A 22 -9.76 3.48 13.92
N PHE A 23 -9.43 3.35 12.64
CA PHE A 23 -8.17 3.85 12.09
C PHE A 23 -8.07 5.37 12.18
N GLN A 24 -9.12 6.10 11.81
CA GLN A 24 -9.15 7.56 11.87
C GLN A 24 -9.01 8.04 13.33
N ASP A 25 -9.71 7.40 14.25
CA ASP A 25 -9.63 7.71 15.68
C ASP A 25 -8.23 7.43 16.25
N ALA A 26 -7.62 6.32 15.87
CA ALA A 26 -6.25 5.99 16.27
C ALA A 26 -5.22 6.99 15.71
N MET A 27 -5.43 7.48 14.49
CA MET A 27 -4.57 8.52 13.90
C MET A 27 -4.76 9.89 14.58
N ALA A 28 -5.99 10.23 14.96
CA ALA A 28 -6.29 11.48 15.65
C ALA A 28 -5.81 11.47 17.11
N ASN A 29 -5.84 10.30 17.78
CA ASN A 29 -5.52 10.10 19.18
C ASN A 29 -4.53 8.95 19.38
N PRO A 30 -3.25 9.11 19.01
CA PRO A 30 -2.27 8.01 19.04
C PRO A 30 -1.86 7.60 20.49
N ALA A 31 -2.15 8.40 21.50
CA ALA A 31 -1.71 8.14 22.89
C ALA A 31 -2.17 6.79 23.47
N PRO A 32 -3.37 6.24 23.15
CA PRO A 32 -3.78 4.92 23.61
C PRO A 32 -3.11 3.75 22.91
N LEU A 33 -2.38 3.98 21.83
CA LEU A 33 -1.72 2.92 21.07
C LEU A 33 -0.54 2.37 21.86
N CYS A 34 -0.75 1.22 22.49
CA CYS A 34 0.31 0.49 23.20
C CYS A 34 1.13 -0.32 22.21
N TYR A 35 2.36 0.11 21.97
CA TYR A 35 3.30 -0.62 21.12
C TYR A 35 4.13 -1.58 21.99
N ASN A 36 4.13 -2.86 21.64
CA ASN A 36 5.04 -3.81 22.27
C ASN A 36 6.45 -3.72 21.63
N ALA A 37 7.44 -4.30 22.33
CA ALA A 37 8.83 -4.27 21.88
C ALA A 37 9.03 -4.90 20.48
N ALA A 38 8.23 -5.91 20.13
CA ALA A 38 8.29 -6.56 18.83
C ALA A 38 7.83 -5.62 17.70
N THR A 39 6.71 -4.91 17.91
CA THR A 39 6.21 -3.89 16.97
C THR A 39 7.24 -2.77 16.77
N TYR A 40 7.83 -2.26 17.87
CA TYR A 40 8.86 -1.24 17.80
C TYR A 40 10.09 -1.72 17.02
N SER A 41 10.55 -2.94 17.27
CA SER A 41 11.68 -3.54 16.55
C SER A 41 11.38 -3.71 15.05
N ALA A 42 10.19 -4.18 14.70
CA ALA A 42 9.74 -4.31 13.31
C ALA A 42 9.73 -2.97 12.59
N MET A 43 9.14 -1.94 13.20
CA MET A 43 9.11 -0.59 12.63
C MET A 43 10.50 0.00 12.46
N ARG A 44 11.39 -0.15 13.44
CA ARG A 44 12.79 0.28 13.33
C ARG A 44 13.50 -0.39 12.15
N SER A 45 13.31 -1.69 11.97
CA SER A 45 13.88 -2.45 10.85
C SER A 45 13.35 -1.94 9.52
N ILE A 46 12.05 -1.67 9.41
CA ILE A 46 11.43 -1.08 8.23
C ILE A 46 12.05 0.28 7.92
N PHE A 47 12.11 1.19 8.88
CA PHE A 47 12.74 2.51 8.67
C PHE A 47 14.18 2.40 8.20
N HIS A 48 14.96 1.49 8.80
CA HIS A 48 16.32 1.25 8.39
C HIS A 48 16.43 0.81 6.93
N VAL A 49 15.61 -0.15 6.51
CA VAL A 49 15.59 -0.65 5.12
C VAL A 49 15.12 0.43 4.14
N PHE A 50 14.09 1.19 4.48
CA PHE A 50 13.60 2.27 3.61
C PHE A 50 14.62 3.42 3.43
N SER A 51 15.47 3.65 4.43
CA SER A 51 16.47 4.72 4.41
C SER A 51 17.77 4.34 3.68
N ARG A 52 17.96 3.07 3.33
CA ARG A 52 19.17 2.63 2.63
C ARG A 52 19.16 3.05 1.16
N ILE A 53 20.37 3.31 0.65
CA ILE A 53 20.59 3.47 -0.79
C ILE A 53 20.79 2.09 -1.41
N TYR A 54 20.13 1.84 -2.53
CA TYR A 54 20.18 0.59 -3.27
C TYR A 54 20.74 0.84 -4.67
N ASN A 55 21.44 -0.12 -5.22
CA ASN A 55 21.99 -0.01 -6.57
C ASN A 55 20.90 0.02 -7.64
N ASP A 56 19.83 -0.74 -7.43
CA ASP A 56 18.70 -0.77 -8.35
C ASP A 56 17.36 -0.97 -7.62
N LYS A 57 16.28 -0.81 -8.39
CA LYS A 57 14.90 -0.96 -7.91
C LYS A 57 14.62 -2.38 -7.40
N LYS A 58 15.16 -3.40 -8.06
CA LYS A 58 14.88 -4.81 -7.73
C LYS A 58 15.45 -5.17 -6.36
N GLU A 59 16.68 -4.75 -6.09
CA GLU A 59 17.30 -4.92 -4.78
C GLU A 59 16.47 -4.24 -3.68
N ARG A 60 16.03 -3.01 -3.91
CA ARG A 60 15.16 -2.27 -2.98
C ARG A 60 13.84 -3.00 -2.73
N VAL A 61 13.14 -3.43 -3.79
CA VAL A 61 11.88 -4.17 -3.68
C VAL A 61 12.05 -5.43 -2.83
N GLN A 62 13.08 -6.23 -3.10
CA GLN A 62 13.35 -7.46 -2.36
C GLN A 62 13.62 -7.20 -0.87
N ALA A 63 14.43 -6.19 -0.57
CA ALA A 63 14.75 -5.82 0.81
C ALA A 63 13.50 -5.35 1.59
N ILE A 64 12.64 -4.56 0.97
CA ILE A 64 11.43 -4.02 1.59
C ILE A 64 10.36 -5.09 1.77
N GLN A 65 10.15 -5.94 0.77
CA GLN A 65 9.08 -6.94 0.78
C GLN A 65 9.14 -7.87 1.97
N GLY A 66 10.31 -8.36 2.35
CA GLY A 66 10.47 -9.26 3.49
C GLY A 66 9.97 -8.65 4.80
N HIS A 67 10.29 -7.39 5.04
CA HIS A 67 9.85 -6.66 6.25
C HIS A 67 8.36 -6.34 6.23
N LEU A 68 7.83 -5.93 5.07
CA LEU A 68 6.39 -5.65 4.95
C LEU A 68 5.55 -6.92 5.09
N GLN A 69 5.98 -8.05 4.51
CA GLN A 69 5.29 -9.32 4.65
C GLN A 69 5.27 -9.80 6.10
N ALA A 70 6.38 -9.63 6.83
CA ALA A 70 6.45 -9.96 8.25
C ALA A 70 5.51 -9.08 9.10
N LEU A 71 5.43 -7.78 8.80
CA LEU A 71 4.54 -6.85 9.49
C LEU A 71 3.07 -7.12 9.20
N LEU A 72 2.73 -7.36 7.94
CA LEU A 72 1.35 -7.53 7.48
C LEU A 72 0.81 -8.96 7.69
N GLY A 73 1.69 -9.91 8.00
CA GLY A 73 1.33 -11.34 8.09
C GLY A 73 0.81 -11.90 6.75
N ARG A 74 1.10 -11.27 5.63
CA ARG A 74 0.60 -11.60 4.31
C ARG A 74 1.71 -11.54 3.26
N LYS A 75 1.65 -12.46 2.28
CA LYS A 75 2.60 -12.47 1.17
C LYS A 75 2.23 -11.37 0.16
N LEU A 76 3.24 -10.60 -0.25
CA LEU A 76 3.15 -9.66 -1.37
C LEU A 76 3.52 -10.39 -2.66
N ALA A 77 2.63 -10.42 -3.63
CA ALA A 77 2.87 -11.01 -4.93
C ALA A 77 3.09 -9.91 -5.98
N VAL A 78 3.99 -10.16 -6.93
CA VAL A 78 4.08 -9.34 -8.14
C VAL A 78 2.92 -9.71 -9.03
N VAL A 79 2.13 -8.73 -9.44
CA VAL A 79 0.99 -8.92 -10.34
C VAL A 79 1.23 -8.11 -11.61
N ALA A 80 1.15 -8.81 -12.74
CA ALA A 80 1.18 -8.21 -14.08
C ALA A 80 -0.18 -8.46 -14.74
N GLU A 81 -1.00 -7.44 -14.83
CA GLU A 81 -2.33 -7.54 -15.40
C GLU A 81 -2.65 -6.30 -16.25
N LYS A 82 -3.25 -6.51 -17.40
CA LYS A 82 -3.72 -5.43 -18.29
C LYS A 82 -2.66 -4.36 -18.60
N GLY A 83 -1.40 -4.79 -18.76
CA GLY A 83 -0.29 -3.89 -19.06
C GLY A 83 0.20 -3.04 -17.88
N VAL A 84 -0.22 -3.38 -16.66
CA VAL A 84 0.30 -2.81 -15.42
C VAL A 84 1.05 -3.89 -14.66
N ILE A 85 2.22 -3.55 -14.15
CA ILE A 85 3.02 -4.41 -13.28
C ILE A 85 3.19 -3.66 -11.95
N SER A 86 2.69 -4.26 -10.87
CA SER A 86 2.87 -3.74 -9.52
C SER A 86 3.97 -4.50 -8.79
N ASP A 87 4.78 -3.79 -8.01
CA ASP A 87 5.90 -4.35 -7.27
C ASP A 87 5.47 -5.30 -6.15
N GLY A 88 4.29 -5.07 -5.58
CA GLY A 88 3.70 -5.94 -4.58
C GLY A 88 2.19 -5.76 -4.47
N VAL A 89 1.46 -6.86 -4.37
CA VAL A 89 0.02 -6.85 -4.22
C VAL A 89 -0.39 -7.86 -3.16
N ILE A 90 -1.32 -7.47 -2.29
CA ILE A 90 -2.08 -8.39 -1.46
C ILE A 90 -3.47 -8.47 -2.06
N SER A 91 -3.88 -9.67 -2.45
CA SER A 91 -5.20 -9.94 -2.98
C SER A 91 -5.88 -11.06 -2.21
N GLN A 92 -7.20 -11.09 -2.27
CA GLN A 92 -8.03 -12.11 -1.65
C GLN A 92 -9.19 -12.47 -2.59
N PRO A 93 -9.48 -13.76 -2.78
CA PRO A 93 -10.69 -14.19 -3.46
C PRO A 93 -11.93 -13.69 -2.70
N CYS A 94 -12.88 -13.13 -3.43
CA CYS A 94 -14.18 -12.72 -2.91
C CYS A 94 -15.24 -13.07 -3.96
N HIS A 95 -16.04 -14.09 -3.67
CA HIS A 95 -16.97 -14.70 -4.64
C HIS A 95 -16.23 -15.11 -5.94
N GLU A 96 -16.69 -14.62 -7.08
CA GLU A 96 -16.12 -14.91 -8.41
C GLU A 96 -15.00 -13.92 -8.83
N SER A 97 -14.60 -13.03 -7.92
CA SER A 97 -13.66 -11.94 -8.21
C SER A 97 -12.46 -11.95 -7.27
N MET A 98 -11.36 -11.36 -7.71
CA MET A 98 -10.22 -11.04 -6.84
C MET A 98 -10.35 -9.62 -6.31
N VAL A 99 -10.23 -9.46 -4.99
CA VAL A 99 -10.18 -8.15 -4.35
C VAL A 99 -8.73 -7.81 -4.02
N TYR A 100 -8.30 -6.64 -4.43
CA TYR A 100 -6.95 -6.13 -4.21
C TYR A 100 -6.97 -5.26 -2.94
N LEU A 101 -6.39 -5.79 -1.86
CA LEU A 101 -6.42 -5.16 -0.53
C LEU A 101 -5.29 -4.13 -0.37
N LEU A 102 -4.16 -4.36 -1.03
CA LEU A 102 -2.99 -3.50 -0.99
C LEU A 102 -2.24 -3.57 -2.31
N ILE A 103 -1.81 -2.42 -2.80
CA ILE A 103 -0.90 -2.30 -3.95
C ILE A 103 0.32 -1.53 -3.49
N GLN A 104 1.49 -2.11 -3.74
CA GLN A 104 2.78 -1.52 -3.44
C GLN A 104 3.48 -1.12 -4.74
N GLU A 105 3.95 0.12 -4.78
CA GLU A 105 4.86 0.63 -5.80
C GLU A 105 6.13 1.15 -5.12
N VAL A 106 7.27 0.77 -5.65
CA VAL A 106 8.59 1.15 -5.11
C VAL A 106 9.36 1.94 -6.17
N LYS A 107 9.97 3.02 -5.75
CA LYS A 107 10.93 3.78 -6.57
C LYS A 107 12.27 3.80 -5.86
N ASN A 108 13.35 3.76 -6.63
CA ASN A 108 14.69 3.80 -6.07
C ASN A 108 15.05 5.20 -5.57
N GLU A 109 14.61 6.21 -6.31
CA GLU A 109 14.83 7.62 -5.98
C GLU A 109 13.61 8.46 -6.31
N ILE A 110 13.43 9.58 -5.60
CA ILE A 110 12.39 10.56 -5.91
C ILE A 110 12.74 11.23 -7.25
N GLY A 111 11.79 11.20 -8.19
CA GLY A 111 11.96 11.83 -9.50
C GLY A 111 12.67 10.97 -10.54
N THR A 112 13.14 9.78 -10.20
CA THR A 112 13.66 8.83 -11.18
C THR A 112 12.55 7.99 -11.82
N GLY A 113 12.59 7.89 -13.13
CA GLY A 113 11.54 7.23 -13.90
C GLY A 113 10.39 8.19 -14.24
N HIS A 114 9.78 7.97 -15.38
CA HIS A 114 8.80 8.88 -15.99
C HIS A 114 7.42 8.91 -15.30
N SER A 115 7.25 8.28 -14.14
CA SER A 115 5.97 8.25 -13.44
C SER A 115 6.14 8.33 -11.92
N ASP A 116 5.31 9.17 -11.30
CA ASP A 116 5.17 9.25 -9.86
C ASP A 116 4.60 7.93 -9.31
N PRO A 117 5.17 7.37 -8.21
CA PRO A 117 4.71 6.10 -7.64
C PRO A 117 3.26 6.15 -7.17
N TYR A 118 2.79 7.30 -6.68
CA TYR A 118 1.42 7.48 -6.27
C TYR A 118 0.45 7.40 -7.45
N ASN A 119 0.77 8.07 -8.55
CA ASN A 119 -0.02 8.01 -9.78
C ASN A 119 -0.01 6.59 -10.37
N GLN A 120 1.12 5.91 -10.32
CA GLN A 120 1.26 4.55 -10.81
C GLN A 120 0.40 3.56 -9.99
N ALA A 121 0.46 3.64 -8.68
CA ALA A 121 -0.38 2.82 -7.79
C ALA A 121 -1.88 3.11 -7.97
N SER A 122 -2.25 4.38 -8.15
CA SER A 122 -3.63 4.79 -8.40
C SER A 122 -4.17 4.25 -9.74
N LEU A 123 -3.35 4.27 -10.79
CA LEU A 123 -3.70 3.68 -12.08
C LEU A 123 -3.80 2.16 -12.02
N ALA A 124 -2.90 1.50 -11.27
CA ALA A 124 -2.97 0.06 -11.04
C ALA A 124 -4.26 -0.31 -10.31
N TYR A 125 -4.58 0.41 -9.23
CA TYR A 125 -5.83 0.23 -8.49
C TYR A 125 -7.06 0.37 -9.39
N TRP A 126 -7.14 1.46 -10.16
CA TRP A 126 -8.24 1.68 -11.08
C TRP A 126 -8.38 0.56 -12.11
N ARG A 127 -7.29 0.11 -12.73
CA ARG A 127 -7.30 -0.97 -13.73
C ARG A 127 -7.71 -2.32 -13.16
N TYR A 128 -7.25 -2.65 -11.97
CA TYR A 128 -7.63 -3.90 -11.31
C TYR A 128 -9.12 -3.92 -10.98
N TRP A 129 -9.67 -2.80 -10.53
CA TRP A 129 -11.08 -2.70 -10.18
C TRP A 129 -12.01 -2.52 -11.40
N SER A 130 -11.62 -1.80 -12.43
CA SER A 130 -12.44 -1.60 -13.62
C SER A 130 -12.54 -2.81 -14.53
N GLY A 131 -11.73 -3.82 -14.32
CA GLY A 131 -11.66 -5.01 -15.16
C GLY A 131 -12.56 -6.17 -14.75
N GLY A 132 -13.33 -6.02 -13.70
CA GLY A 132 -14.27 -7.02 -13.16
C GLY A 132 -15.67 -6.97 -13.75
N LYS A 133 -15.85 -6.43 -14.96
CA LYS A 133 -17.11 -6.48 -15.72
C LYS A 133 -16.96 -7.35 -16.94
#